data_6be4137abd377b1f079214635031da00
#
_entry.id   6be4137abd377b1f079214635031da00
#
_cell.length_a   1.000
_cell.length_b   1.000
_cell.length_c   1.000
_cell.angle_alpha   90.00
_cell.angle_beta   90.00
_cell.angle_gamma   90.00
#
_symmetry.space_group_name_H-M   'P 1'
#
loop_
_entity.id
_entity.type
_entity.pdbx_description
1 polymer ?
#
loop_
_entity_poly.entity_id
_entity_poly.type
_entity_poly.pdbx_seq_one_letter_code
_entity_poly.pdbx_strand_id
1 'polypeptide(L)'
;MLCFDDLFAVGFLQVYQQSIAAVCNLDWPKSNFLVQVLDDSDDPLTQTLIREEVAKWQQQGARIVYRHRVLRDGYKAGNLKSAMSCSYVKDYEFVAIFDADFQPNPDFLKRTVPHFKVNCGKLLPILFAIFSLGF
;
A
#
# COMPACT_ATOMS: atom_id res chain seq x y z
N MET A 1 -7.00 -26.23 -19.60
CA MET A 1 -8.17 -25.37 -19.84
C MET A 1 -8.25 -24.42 -18.63
N LEU A 2 -7.70 -23.21 -18.78
CA LEU A 2 -7.74 -22.21 -17.72
C LEU A 2 -9.18 -21.69 -17.61
N CYS A 3 -9.79 -21.80 -16.45
CA CYS A 3 -11.11 -21.25 -16.20
C CYS A 3 -11.07 -19.71 -16.29
N PHE A 4 -12.18 -19.10 -16.66
CA PHE A 4 -12.31 -17.63 -16.78
C PHE A 4 -11.94 -16.92 -15.45
N ASP A 5 -12.18 -17.58 -14.32
CA ASP A 5 -11.85 -17.11 -12.99
C ASP A 5 -10.32 -17.03 -12.75
N ASP A 6 -9.55 -17.96 -13.30
CA ASP A 6 -8.08 -17.97 -13.22
C ASP A 6 -7.46 -16.81 -14.01
N LEU A 7 -8.04 -16.46 -15.15
CA LEU A 7 -7.56 -15.36 -15.98
C LEU A 7 -7.83 -14.00 -15.32
N PHE A 8 -8.96 -13.89 -14.62
CA PHE A 8 -9.33 -12.69 -13.88
C PHE A 8 -8.43 -12.50 -12.65
N ALA A 9 -8.16 -13.57 -11.92
CA ALA A 9 -7.26 -13.58 -10.77
C ALA A 9 -5.82 -13.21 -11.16
N VAL A 10 -5.32 -13.70 -12.28
CA VAL A 10 -3.97 -13.39 -12.78
C VAL A 10 -3.84 -11.93 -13.19
N GLY A 11 -4.83 -11.36 -13.88
CA GLY A 11 -4.84 -9.94 -14.25
C GLY A 11 -4.90 -9.02 -13.02
N PHE A 12 -5.67 -9.41 -12.04
CA PHE A 12 -5.83 -8.69 -10.78
C PHE A 12 -4.55 -8.70 -9.95
N LEU A 13 -3.89 -9.85 -9.86
CA LEU A 13 -2.60 -10.00 -9.19
C LEU A 13 -1.53 -9.11 -9.80
N GLN A 14 -1.47 -9.04 -11.14
CA GLN A 14 -0.50 -8.20 -11.84
C GLN A 14 -0.65 -6.72 -11.47
N VAL A 15 -1.88 -6.22 -11.32
CA VAL A 15 -2.17 -4.86 -10.89
C VAL A 15 -1.61 -4.60 -9.50
N TYR A 16 -1.83 -5.50 -8.54
CA TYR A 16 -1.27 -5.37 -7.18
C TYR A 16 0.25 -5.37 -7.17
N GLN A 17 0.86 -6.30 -7.87
CA GLN A 17 2.30 -6.40 -7.94
C GLN A 17 2.93 -5.11 -8.50
N GLN A 18 2.33 -4.54 -9.53
CA GLN A 18 2.80 -3.30 -10.14
C GLN A 18 2.65 -2.09 -9.20
N SER A 19 1.52 -1.99 -8.50
CA SER A 19 1.26 -0.88 -7.58
C SER A 19 2.15 -0.94 -6.34
N ILE A 20 2.30 -2.12 -5.74
CA ILE A 20 3.21 -2.32 -4.61
C ILE A 20 4.65 -2.04 -5.03
N ALA A 21 5.08 -2.53 -6.19
CA ALA A 21 6.40 -2.27 -6.72
C ALA A 21 6.65 -0.78 -6.96
N ALA A 22 5.68 -0.06 -7.55
CA ALA A 22 5.79 1.36 -7.81
C ALA A 22 5.98 2.17 -6.52
N VAL A 23 5.25 1.84 -5.46
CA VAL A 23 5.37 2.51 -4.15
C VAL A 23 6.66 2.14 -3.45
N CYS A 24 7.05 0.86 -3.44
CA CYS A 24 8.30 0.41 -2.82
C CYS A 24 9.55 0.96 -3.52
N ASN A 25 9.46 1.34 -4.80
CA ASN A 25 10.54 1.91 -5.60
C ASN A 25 10.52 3.45 -5.65
N LEU A 26 9.71 4.12 -4.85
CA LEU A 26 9.75 5.58 -4.76
C LEU A 26 11.13 6.07 -4.35
N ASP A 27 11.58 7.16 -5.00
CA ASP A 27 12.84 7.83 -4.70
C ASP A 27 12.70 8.68 -3.41
N TRP A 28 12.67 7.97 -2.30
CA TRP A 28 12.60 8.50 -0.95
C TRP A 28 13.32 7.56 0.01
N PRO A 29 13.97 8.04 1.08
CA PRO A 29 14.66 7.17 2.02
C PRO A 29 13.72 6.12 2.61
N LYS A 30 14.06 4.84 2.46
CA LYS A 30 13.22 3.71 2.88
C LYS A 30 12.98 3.70 4.40
N SER A 31 13.87 4.30 5.18
CA SER A 31 13.66 4.48 6.62
C SER A 31 12.55 5.49 6.95
N ASN A 32 12.19 6.36 6.01
CA ASN A 32 11.26 7.47 6.22
C ASN A 32 9.88 7.23 5.62
N PHE A 33 9.59 6.05 5.13
CA PHE A 33 8.22 5.70 4.77
C PHE A 33 7.86 4.25 5.13
N LEU A 34 6.60 4.03 5.38
CA LEU A 34 5.99 2.74 5.63
C LEU A 34 4.83 2.54 4.66
N VAL A 35 4.76 1.39 4.05
CA VAL A 35 3.64 0.99 3.19
C VAL A 35 2.68 0.09 3.96
N GLN A 36 1.40 0.43 3.99
CA GLN A 36 0.35 -0.46 4.47
C GLN A 36 -0.48 -0.96 3.27
N VAL A 37 -0.52 -2.25 3.07
CA VAL A 37 -1.41 -2.89 2.09
C VAL A 37 -2.67 -3.30 2.82
N LEU A 38 -3.79 -2.62 2.51
CA LEU A 38 -5.08 -2.80 3.16
C LEU A 38 -5.97 -3.69 2.29
N ASP A 39 -6.27 -4.88 2.75
CA ASP A 39 -7.00 -5.90 2.01
C ASP A 39 -8.34 -6.25 2.67
N ASP A 40 -9.42 -6.07 1.92
CA ASP A 40 -10.79 -6.44 2.29
C ASP A 40 -11.32 -7.61 1.46
N SER A 41 -10.45 -8.32 0.72
CA SER A 41 -10.88 -9.45 -0.13
C SER A 41 -11.39 -10.63 0.68
N ASP A 42 -12.35 -11.37 0.11
CA ASP A 42 -12.88 -12.62 0.69
C ASP A 42 -12.18 -13.84 0.12
N ASP A 43 -11.43 -13.68 -0.97
CA ASP A 43 -10.80 -14.78 -1.67
C ASP A 43 -9.47 -15.17 -1.01
N PRO A 44 -9.35 -16.40 -0.46
CA PRO A 44 -8.12 -16.87 0.20
C PRO A 44 -6.91 -16.89 -0.74
N LEU A 45 -7.11 -17.14 -2.03
CA LEU A 45 -6.02 -17.14 -3.01
C LEU A 45 -5.46 -15.74 -3.19
N THR A 46 -6.31 -14.74 -3.40
CA THR A 46 -5.92 -13.33 -3.49
C THR A 46 -5.16 -12.89 -2.24
N GLN A 47 -5.67 -13.22 -1.05
CA GLN A 47 -5.00 -12.90 0.21
C GLN A 47 -3.60 -13.51 0.30
N THR A 48 -3.45 -14.77 -0.10
CA THR A 48 -2.15 -15.46 -0.11
C THR A 48 -1.17 -14.78 -1.06
N LEU A 49 -1.59 -14.46 -2.28
CA LEU A 49 -0.75 -13.85 -3.30
C LEU A 49 -0.29 -12.44 -2.90
N ILE A 50 -1.18 -11.64 -2.31
CA ILE A 50 -0.80 -10.31 -1.78
C ILE A 50 0.20 -10.45 -0.62
N ARG A 51 -0.02 -11.41 0.28
CA ARG A 51 0.87 -11.67 1.41
C ARG A 51 2.26 -12.11 0.95
N GLU A 52 2.33 -12.95 -0.07
CA GLU A 52 3.61 -13.38 -0.66
C GLU A 52 4.35 -12.21 -1.30
N GLU A 53 3.65 -11.34 -2.02
CA GLU A 53 4.25 -10.14 -2.62
C GLU A 53 4.79 -9.20 -1.53
N VAL A 54 4.04 -8.97 -0.47
CA VAL A 54 4.49 -8.18 0.68
C VAL A 54 5.74 -8.79 1.31
N ALA A 55 5.75 -10.10 1.54
CA ALA A 55 6.91 -10.81 2.12
C ALA A 55 8.16 -10.66 1.23
N LYS A 56 8.01 -10.74 -0.08
CA LYS A 56 9.09 -10.52 -1.04
C LYS A 56 9.71 -9.13 -0.89
N TRP A 57 8.91 -8.08 -0.77
CA TRP A 57 9.40 -6.72 -0.58
C TRP A 57 10.04 -6.50 0.79
N GLN A 58 9.50 -7.14 1.85
CA GLN A 58 10.12 -7.14 3.17
C GLN A 58 11.55 -7.74 3.14
N GLN A 59 11.72 -8.84 2.41
CA GLN A 59 13.03 -9.46 2.21
C GLN A 59 14.03 -8.55 1.48
N GLN A 60 13.54 -7.66 0.63
CA GLN A 60 14.34 -6.65 -0.07
C GLN A 60 14.59 -5.37 0.76
N GLY A 61 14.18 -5.36 2.02
CA GLY A 61 14.39 -4.26 2.96
C GLY A 61 13.33 -3.14 2.89
N ALA A 62 12.21 -3.35 2.20
CA ALA A 62 11.10 -2.41 2.23
C ALA A 62 10.35 -2.48 3.58
N ARG A 63 9.97 -1.33 4.09
CA ARG A 63 9.09 -1.24 5.26
C ARG A 63 7.64 -1.31 4.78
N ILE A 64 7.11 -2.53 4.71
CA ILE A 64 5.78 -2.81 4.20
C ILE A 64 5.06 -3.79 5.11
N VAL A 65 3.78 -3.57 5.37
CA VAL A 65 2.92 -4.43 6.18
C VAL A 65 1.64 -4.76 5.45
N TYR A 66 1.17 -5.98 5.60
CA TYR A 66 -0.10 -6.46 5.10
C TYR A 66 -1.14 -6.45 6.20
N ARG A 67 -2.33 -5.91 5.91
CA ARG A 67 -3.46 -5.88 6.82
C ARG A 67 -4.70 -6.40 6.11
N HIS A 68 -5.18 -7.53 6.56
CA HIS A 68 -6.48 -8.07 6.15
C HIS A 68 -7.49 -7.92 7.27
N ARG A 69 -8.73 -7.61 6.92
CA ARG A 69 -9.84 -7.61 7.86
C ARG A 69 -11.03 -8.41 7.32
N VAL A 70 -11.71 -9.11 8.21
CA VAL A 70 -12.88 -9.93 7.89
C VAL A 70 -14.16 -9.09 7.89
N LEU A 71 -14.31 -8.21 8.89
CA LEU A 71 -15.45 -7.31 8.99
C LEU A 71 -15.16 -6.03 8.21
N ARG A 72 -16.02 -5.74 7.23
CA ARG A 72 -15.86 -4.60 6.31
C ARG A 72 -16.65 -3.36 6.75
N ASP A 73 -16.79 -3.13 8.06
CA ASP A 73 -17.49 -1.97 8.58
C ASP A 73 -16.92 -0.67 8.02
N GLY A 74 -17.79 0.14 7.42
CA GLY A 74 -17.42 1.40 6.79
C GLY A 74 -16.64 1.25 5.48
N TYR A 75 -16.55 0.04 4.92
CA TYR A 75 -15.86 -0.26 3.64
C TYR A 75 -14.45 0.35 3.59
N LYS A 76 -14.08 0.99 2.49
CA LYS A 76 -12.77 1.62 2.29
C LYS A 76 -12.44 2.64 3.38
N ALA A 77 -13.37 3.51 3.73
CA ALA A 77 -13.16 4.52 4.78
C ALA A 77 -12.96 3.89 6.15
N GLY A 78 -13.70 2.83 6.47
CA GLY A 78 -13.55 2.08 7.72
C GLY A 78 -12.21 1.35 7.79
N ASN A 79 -11.73 0.81 6.68
CA ASN A 79 -10.41 0.18 6.59
C ASN A 79 -9.30 1.20 6.83
N LEU A 80 -9.38 2.35 6.18
CA LEU A 80 -8.43 3.44 6.40
C LEU A 80 -8.44 3.90 7.86
N LYS A 81 -9.62 4.12 8.46
CA LYS A 81 -9.75 4.50 9.87
C LYS A 81 -9.07 3.47 10.79
N SER A 82 -9.28 2.18 10.54
CA SER A 82 -8.62 1.09 11.28
C SER A 82 -7.10 1.14 11.12
N ALA A 83 -6.62 1.34 9.90
CA ALA A 83 -5.19 1.44 9.63
C ALA A 83 -4.55 2.65 10.32
N MET A 84 -5.23 3.80 10.33
CA MET A 84 -4.76 5.03 10.97
C MET A 84 -4.79 4.97 12.50
N SER A 85 -5.52 4.03 13.10
CA SER A 85 -5.56 3.84 14.56
C SER A 85 -4.38 3.03 15.12
N CYS A 86 -3.52 2.48 14.27
CA CYS A 86 -2.33 1.75 14.69
C CYS A 86 -1.34 2.65 15.43
N SER A 87 -0.73 2.14 16.49
CA SER A 87 0.17 2.92 17.36
C SER A 87 1.36 3.54 16.61
N TYR A 88 1.91 2.80 15.64
CA TYR A 88 3.07 3.24 14.84
C TYR A 88 2.75 4.37 13.86
N VAL A 89 1.48 4.66 13.58
CA VAL A 89 1.08 5.75 12.68
C VAL A 89 1.49 7.12 13.21
N LYS A 90 1.59 7.26 14.52
CA LYS A 90 2.00 8.50 15.18
C LYS A 90 3.42 8.96 14.83
N ASP A 91 4.23 8.05 14.30
CA ASP A 91 5.62 8.32 13.90
C ASP A 91 5.70 8.98 12.51
N TYR A 92 4.55 9.11 11.82
CA TYR A 92 4.48 9.65 10.46
C TYR A 92 3.73 10.97 10.43
N GLU A 93 4.28 11.95 9.68
CA GLU A 93 3.70 13.30 9.57
C GLU A 93 2.72 13.42 8.40
N PHE A 94 2.88 12.58 7.38
CA PHE A 94 2.06 12.58 6.18
C PHE A 94 1.50 11.21 5.88
N VAL A 95 0.32 11.20 5.29
CA VAL A 95 -0.33 9.99 4.76
C VAL A 95 -0.60 10.19 3.28
N ALA A 96 -0.14 9.24 2.46
CA ALA A 96 -0.51 9.14 1.06
C ALA A 96 -1.43 7.92 0.88
N ILE A 97 -2.56 8.12 0.22
CA ILE A 97 -3.57 7.09 0.00
C ILE A 97 -3.67 6.83 -1.50
N PHE A 98 -3.47 5.58 -1.89
CA PHE A 98 -3.55 5.13 -3.28
C PHE A 98 -4.59 4.04 -3.45
N ASP A 99 -5.29 4.08 -4.57
CA ASP A 99 -6.07 2.94 -5.03
C ASP A 99 -5.14 1.82 -5.54
N ALA A 100 -5.63 0.59 -5.52
CA ALA A 100 -4.84 -0.60 -5.86
C ALA A 100 -4.27 -0.59 -7.28
N ASP A 101 -4.85 0.17 -8.19
CA ASP A 101 -4.45 0.30 -9.59
C ASP A 101 -3.57 1.54 -9.86
N PHE A 102 -3.29 2.34 -8.84
CA PHE A 102 -2.48 3.54 -9.00
C PHE A 102 -0.97 3.21 -8.91
N GLN A 103 -0.22 3.74 -9.86
CA GLN A 103 1.24 3.58 -9.92
C GLN A 103 1.90 4.97 -9.92
N PRO A 104 2.40 5.43 -8.76
CA PRO A 104 3.09 6.72 -8.69
C PRO A 104 4.42 6.68 -9.46
N ASN A 105 4.78 7.83 -10.05
CA ASN A 105 6.13 7.99 -10.59
C ASN A 105 7.17 7.95 -9.46
N PRO A 106 8.41 7.49 -9.73
CA PRO A 106 9.46 7.42 -8.71
C PRO A 106 9.73 8.74 -7.98
N ASP A 107 9.56 9.88 -8.63
CA ASP A 107 9.76 11.23 -8.10
C ASP A 107 8.52 11.83 -7.42
N PHE A 108 7.45 11.07 -7.26
CA PHE A 108 6.16 11.54 -6.72
C PHE A 108 6.33 12.33 -5.41
N LEU A 109 7.06 11.80 -4.44
CA LEU A 109 7.26 12.48 -3.17
C LEU A 109 8.13 13.74 -3.29
N LYS A 110 9.15 13.70 -4.12
CA LYS A 110 10.01 14.87 -4.37
C LYS A 110 9.24 16.02 -5.00
N ARG A 111 8.19 15.70 -5.75
CA ARG A 111 7.33 16.70 -6.40
C ARG A 111 6.19 17.19 -5.54
N THR A 112 5.71 16.38 -4.61
CA THR A 112 4.52 16.69 -3.79
C THR A 112 4.86 17.27 -2.42
N VAL A 113 5.82 16.70 -1.72
CA VAL A 113 6.17 17.11 -0.34
C VAL A 113 6.55 18.59 -0.21
N PRO A 114 7.30 19.22 -1.14
CA PRO A 114 7.63 20.64 -1.03
C PRO A 114 6.43 21.59 -1.08
N HIS A 115 5.28 21.14 -1.59
CA HIS A 115 4.06 21.96 -1.62
C HIS A 115 3.31 22.01 -0.28
N PHE A 116 3.62 21.09 0.63
CA PHE A 116 3.15 21.21 2.00
C PHE A 116 4.02 22.25 2.73
N LYS A 117 3.41 23.17 3.46
CA LYS A 117 4.12 24.18 4.26
C LYS A 117 4.84 23.52 5.44
N VAL A 118 5.96 22.89 5.17
CA VAL A 118 6.79 22.23 6.17
C VAL A 118 8.13 22.96 6.24
N ASN A 119 8.68 23.08 7.44
CA ASN A 119 10.01 23.65 7.65
C ASN A 119 11.04 22.90 6.79
N CYS A 120 11.55 23.60 5.78
CA CYS A 120 12.50 23.07 4.81
C CYS A 120 13.70 22.39 5.46
N GLY A 121 14.05 21.21 4.96
CA GLY A 121 15.33 20.57 5.21
C GLY A 121 15.28 19.19 5.86
N LYS A 122 14.12 18.71 6.30
CA LYS A 122 13.96 17.34 6.83
C LYS A 122 13.20 16.46 5.84
N LEU A 123 13.75 15.29 5.57
CA LEU A 123 13.03 14.21 4.91
C LEU A 123 11.97 13.68 5.87
N LEU A 124 10.72 13.98 5.59
CA LEU A 124 9.61 13.70 6.50
C LEU A 124 9.20 12.22 6.43
N PRO A 125 8.81 11.62 7.55
CA PRO A 125 8.26 10.28 7.57
C PRO A 125 6.86 10.27 6.94
N ILE A 126 6.66 9.36 5.98
CA ILE A 126 5.42 9.25 5.18
C ILE A 126 4.84 7.86 5.33
N LEU A 127 3.55 7.80 5.62
CA LEU A 127 2.78 6.57 5.62
C LEU A 127 2.03 6.44 4.29
N PHE A 128 2.20 5.30 3.62
CA PHE A 128 1.40 4.94 2.44
C PHE A 128 0.32 3.94 2.81
N ALA A 129 -0.88 4.16 2.34
CA ALA A 129 -1.95 3.18 2.38
C ALA A 129 -2.35 2.81 0.95
N ILE A 130 -2.14 1.55 0.58
CA ILE A 130 -2.60 0.98 -0.69
C ILE A 130 -3.82 0.13 -0.39
N PHE A 131 -4.92 0.39 -1.08
CA PHE A 131 -6.14 -0.38 -0.91
C PHE A 131 -6.23 -1.52 -1.91
N SER A 132 -6.48 -2.70 -1.38
CA SER A 132 -7.04 -3.80 -2.12
C SER A 132 -8.54 -3.54 -2.33
N LEU A 133 -8.98 -3.53 -3.58
CA LEU A 133 -10.41 -3.55 -3.89
C LEU A 133 -10.90 -4.99 -3.66
N GLY A 134 -11.47 -5.25 -2.48
CA GLY A 134 -12.30 -6.43 -2.30
C GLY A 134 -13.61 -6.23 -3.08
N PHE A 135 -13.83 -7.06 -4.05
CA PHE A 135 -15.15 -7.27 -4.63
C PHE A 135 -15.84 -8.40 -3.90
#